data_f9308fc13fd7fc362c07a8eeaf2c8184
#
_entry.id   f9308fc13fd7fc362c07a8eeaf2c8184
#
_cell.length_a   1.000
_cell.length_b   1.000
_cell.length_c   1.000
_cell.angle_alpha   90.00
_cell.angle_beta   90.00
_cell.angle_gamma   90.00
#
_symmetry.space_group_name_H-M   'P 1'
#
loop_
_entity.id
_entity.type
_entity.pdbx_description
1 polymer ?
#
loop_
_entity_poly.entity_id
_entity_poly.type
_entity_poly.pdbx_seq_one_letter_code
_entity_poly.pdbx_strand_id
1 'polypeptide(L)'
;FKTTRMDFADLYRFIQRITPANGLEAVLDVFEENNTVYAVMENPGGRPLQKWLEEHGTVTPQQACAMLEPVFNGVEAMHQVGLVHRGICPANIRIMDNGRARLTGYATVGLRTAGSGLHEQLYEGYSAPEQYSTAEFEGRYTDEYSLAAVFYRMVCGLSPVPAAQRLVSDSNPKARTVTPSVPAYVSETLYLGPVSYTHLTLPTT
;
A
#
# COMPACT_ATOMS: atom_id res chain seq x y z
N PHE A 1 -5.04 -18.12 20.28
CA PHE A 1 -4.61 -16.89 21.01
C PHE A 1 -3.10 -16.82 21.25
N LYS A 2 -2.44 -17.87 21.74
CA LYS A 2 -0.99 -17.89 21.99
C LYS A 2 -0.19 -17.85 20.68
N THR A 3 -0.58 -18.60 19.67
CA THR A 3 0.03 -18.65 18.35
C THR A 3 -0.04 -17.28 17.67
N THR A 4 -1.21 -16.65 17.65
CA THR A 4 -1.40 -15.31 17.04
C THR A 4 -0.49 -14.23 17.65
N ARG A 5 -0.22 -14.31 18.96
CA ARG A 5 0.69 -13.36 19.61
C ARG A 5 2.14 -13.58 19.20
N MET A 6 2.56 -14.85 19.12
CA MET A 6 3.92 -15.19 18.68
C MET A 6 4.11 -14.72 17.22
N ASP A 7 3.14 -15.02 16.35
CA ASP A 7 3.18 -14.62 14.94
C ASP A 7 3.26 -13.09 14.80
N PHE A 8 2.50 -12.33 15.61
CA PHE A 8 2.57 -10.88 15.65
C PHE A 8 3.94 -10.38 16.11
N ALA A 9 4.47 -10.93 17.22
CA ALA A 9 5.78 -10.52 17.74
C ALA A 9 6.88 -10.80 16.70
N ASP A 10 6.87 -11.98 16.08
CA ASP A 10 7.88 -12.39 15.12
C ASP A 10 7.81 -11.54 13.84
N LEU A 11 6.60 -11.23 13.36
CA LEU A 11 6.40 -10.34 12.21
C LEU A 11 6.98 -8.95 12.51
N TYR A 12 6.64 -8.33 13.64
CA TYR A 12 7.10 -6.99 13.95
C TYR A 12 8.60 -6.93 14.27
N ARG A 13 9.17 -7.96 14.91
CA ARG A 13 10.63 -8.10 15.05
C ARG A 13 11.34 -8.25 13.71
N PHE A 14 10.70 -8.91 12.78
CA PHE A 14 11.23 -9.04 11.43
C PHE A 14 11.16 -7.69 10.67
N ILE A 15 10.02 -6.99 10.74
CA ILE A 15 9.87 -5.65 10.18
C ILE A 15 10.88 -4.69 10.80
N GLN A 16 11.15 -4.76 12.10
CA GLN A 16 12.14 -3.93 12.79
C GLN A 16 13.54 -4.01 12.16
N ARG A 17 13.92 -5.17 11.59
CA ARG A 17 15.24 -5.38 10.98
C ARG A 17 15.36 -4.72 9.60
N ILE A 18 14.24 -4.54 8.91
CA ILE A 18 14.20 -3.96 7.55
C ILE A 18 13.82 -2.48 7.54
N THR A 19 13.31 -1.92 8.64
CA THR A 19 12.81 -0.55 8.72
C THR A 19 13.84 0.59 8.81
N PRO A 20 15.17 0.39 8.80
CA PRO A 20 16.08 1.44 8.40
C PRO A 20 15.90 1.86 6.93
N ALA A 21 15.10 1.12 6.13
CA ALA A 21 14.78 1.51 4.75
C ALA A 21 13.99 2.82 4.73
N ASN A 22 14.52 3.82 4.06
CA ASN A 22 13.82 5.07 3.79
C ASN A 22 12.48 4.79 3.11
N GLY A 23 11.41 5.42 3.60
CA GLY A 23 10.07 5.26 3.03
C GLY A 23 9.14 4.37 3.83
N LEU A 24 9.64 3.64 4.83
CA LEU A 24 8.82 2.86 5.77
C LEU A 24 8.82 3.49 7.16
N GLU A 25 7.71 3.36 7.89
CA GLU A 25 7.63 3.70 9.30
C GLU A 25 8.48 2.70 10.11
N ALA A 26 9.34 3.21 11.01
CA ALA A 26 10.23 2.33 11.77
C ALA A 26 9.51 1.66 12.95
N VAL A 27 9.79 0.37 13.14
CA VAL A 27 9.47 -0.35 14.37
C VAL A 27 10.61 -0.14 15.36
N LEU A 28 10.34 0.57 16.45
CA LEU A 28 11.35 0.94 17.46
C LEU A 28 11.58 -0.18 18.46
N ASP A 29 10.50 -0.82 18.93
CA ASP A 29 10.58 -1.90 19.90
C ASP A 29 9.41 -2.87 19.76
N VAL A 30 9.62 -4.12 20.19
CA VAL A 30 8.58 -5.15 20.27
C VAL A 30 8.74 -5.90 21.57
N PHE A 31 7.76 -5.80 22.45
CA PHE A 31 7.80 -6.44 23.78
C PHE A 31 6.46 -7.07 24.15
N GLU A 32 6.52 -7.96 25.14
CA GLU A 32 5.35 -8.63 25.70
C GLU A 32 5.11 -8.17 27.12
N GLU A 33 3.91 -7.73 27.40
CA GLU A 33 3.46 -7.35 28.76
C GLU A 33 1.96 -7.61 28.88
N ASN A 34 1.48 -7.90 30.11
CA ASN A 34 0.07 -8.11 30.40
C ASN A 34 -0.62 -9.11 29.44
N ASN A 35 0.08 -10.19 29.10
CA ASN A 35 -0.42 -11.21 28.17
C ASN A 35 -0.76 -10.69 26.76
N THR A 36 -0.14 -9.59 26.35
CA THR A 36 -0.30 -8.89 25.06
C THR A 36 1.06 -8.56 24.48
N VAL A 37 1.15 -8.46 23.16
CA VAL A 37 2.34 -7.98 22.43
C VAL A 37 2.13 -6.53 22.01
N TYR A 38 3.14 -5.72 22.24
CA TYR A 38 3.19 -4.32 21.84
C TYR A 38 4.28 -4.13 20.79
N ALA A 39 3.95 -3.47 19.70
CA ALA A 39 4.90 -2.94 18.74
C ALA A 39 4.94 -1.41 18.89
N VAL A 40 6.10 -0.89 19.26
CA VAL A 40 6.33 0.54 19.39
C VAL A 40 6.79 1.07 18.03
N MET A 41 6.01 1.96 17.47
CA MET A 41 6.27 2.53 16.16
C MET A 41 6.84 3.94 16.29
N GLU A 42 7.69 4.33 15.35
CA GLU A 42 8.06 5.71 15.16
C GLU A 42 6.80 6.54 14.84
N ASN A 43 6.75 7.78 15.33
CA ASN A 43 5.78 8.75 14.80
C ASN A 43 6.48 9.58 13.73
N PRO A 44 6.30 9.28 12.45
CA PRO A 44 7.04 9.97 11.39
C PRO A 44 6.63 11.42 11.19
N GLY A 45 5.54 11.88 11.84
CA GLY A 45 4.99 13.21 11.58
C GLY A 45 4.31 13.30 10.20
N GLY A 46 4.41 14.44 9.54
CA GLY A 46 3.83 14.67 8.23
C GLY A 46 2.30 14.63 8.20
N ARG A 47 1.69 14.66 7.00
CA ARG A 47 0.24 14.59 6.79
C ARG A 47 -0.17 13.35 6.03
N PRO A 48 -1.30 12.70 6.35
CA PRO A 48 -1.85 11.64 5.50
C PRO A 48 -2.02 12.13 4.06
N LEU A 49 -1.63 11.34 3.08
CA LEU A 49 -1.73 11.67 1.65
C LEU A 49 -3.16 12.04 1.26
N GLN A 50 -4.15 11.38 1.86
CA GLN A 50 -5.54 11.72 1.61
C GLN A 50 -5.85 13.18 1.92
N LYS A 51 -5.47 13.66 3.12
CA LYS A 51 -5.66 15.07 3.52
C LYS A 51 -4.81 16.02 2.70
N TRP A 52 -3.61 15.61 2.37
CA TRP A 52 -2.72 16.40 1.53
C TRP A 52 -3.34 16.64 0.14
N LEU A 53 -3.94 15.62 -0.47
CA LEU A 53 -4.62 15.72 -1.77
C LEU A 53 -5.91 16.56 -1.70
N GLU A 54 -6.64 16.52 -0.58
CA GLU A 54 -7.81 17.38 -0.36
C GLU A 54 -7.43 18.86 -0.33
N GLU A 55 -6.25 19.20 0.19
CA GLU A 55 -5.75 20.56 0.29
C GLU A 55 -5.05 21.06 -1.00
N HIS A 56 -4.32 20.19 -1.69
CA HIS A 56 -3.43 20.57 -2.80
C HIS A 56 -3.95 20.14 -4.18
N GLY A 57 -4.95 19.25 -4.21
CA GLY A 57 -5.47 18.68 -5.46
C GLY A 57 -4.56 17.62 -6.07
N THR A 58 -4.69 17.42 -7.38
CA THR A 58 -3.93 16.44 -8.15
C THR A 58 -2.51 16.91 -8.44
N VAL A 59 -1.63 15.95 -8.68
CA VAL A 59 -0.23 16.18 -9.07
C VAL A 59 0.06 15.58 -10.45
N THR A 60 1.13 16.04 -11.08
CA THR A 60 1.60 15.42 -12.33
C THR A 60 2.17 14.02 -12.06
N PRO A 61 2.21 13.13 -13.06
CA PRO A 61 2.85 11.82 -12.93
C PRO A 61 4.29 11.89 -12.41
N GLN A 62 5.08 12.87 -12.87
CA GLN A 62 6.45 13.08 -12.43
C GLN A 62 6.53 13.45 -10.94
N GLN A 63 5.63 14.33 -10.49
CA GLN A 63 5.54 14.69 -9.07
C GLN A 63 5.12 13.48 -8.23
N ALA A 64 4.12 12.71 -8.67
CA ALA A 64 3.68 11.50 -7.98
C ALA A 64 4.82 10.49 -7.83
N CYS A 65 5.60 10.24 -8.89
CA CYS A 65 6.80 9.39 -8.83
C CYS A 65 7.80 9.90 -7.80
N ALA A 66 8.15 11.18 -7.86
CA ALA A 66 9.14 11.77 -6.95
C ALA A 66 8.69 11.72 -5.47
N MET A 67 7.41 11.93 -5.21
CA MET A 67 6.84 11.84 -3.87
C MET A 67 6.85 10.40 -3.34
N LEU A 68 6.47 9.43 -4.17
CA LEU A 68 6.31 8.02 -3.79
C LEU A 68 7.60 7.19 -3.89
N GLU A 69 8.67 7.71 -4.48
CA GLU A 69 9.94 6.98 -4.65
C GLU A 69 10.44 6.29 -3.36
N PRO A 70 10.40 6.94 -2.17
CA PRO A 70 10.81 6.26 -0.94
C PRO A 70 9.89 5.09 -0.59
N VAL A 71 8.58 5.23 -0.87
CA VAL A 71 7.60 4.17 -0.61
C VAL A 71 7.86 2.98 -1.53
N PHE A 72 8.12 3.21 -2.81
CA PHE A 72 8.49 2.14 -3.75
C PHE A 72 9.72 1.37 -3.28
N ASN A 73 10.77 2.08 -2.88
CA ASN A 73 12.00 1.48 -2.35
C ASN A 73 11.75 0.70 -1.05
N GLY A 74 10.90 1.21 -0.17
CA GLY A 74 10.52 0.53 1.08
C GLY A 74 9.72 -0.75 0.82
N VAL A 75 8.74 -0.71 -0.06
CA VAL A 75 7.93 -1.87 -0.44
C VAL A 75 8.80 -2.93 -1.13
N GLU A 76 9.71 -2.53 -2.02
CA GLU A 76 10.66 -3.45 -2.64
C GLU A 76 11.55 -4.13 -1.60
N ALA A 77 12.03 -3.40 -0.59
CA ALA A 77 12.82 -3.99 0.50
C ALA A 77 12.00 -5.02 1.31
N MET A 78 10.70 -4.78 1.53
CA MET A 78 9.80 -5.76 2.12
C MET A 78 9.66 -7.01 1.23
N HIS A 79 9.44 -6.81 -0.06
CA HIS A 79 9.26 -7.89 -1.03
C HIS A 79 10.50 -8.77 -1.17
N GLN A 80 11.71 -8.20 -1.08
CA GLN A 80 12.97 -8.95 -1.13
C GLN A 80 13.11 -9.96 0.00
N VAL A 81 12.47 -9.71 1.13
CA VAL A 81 12.48 -10.62 2.29
C VAL A 81 11.17 -11.40 2.43
N GLY A 82 10.31 -11.39 1.40
CA GLY A 82 9.08 -12.17 1.35
C GLY A 82 7.91 -11.57 2.13
N LEU A 83 7.99 -10.31 2.55
CA LEU A 83 6.88 -9.60 3.19
C LEU A 83 6.03 -8.85 2.17
N VAL A 84 4.72 -8.85 2.40
CA VAL A 84 3.72 -8.07 1.66
C VAL A 84 3.04 -7.11 2.63
N HIS A 85 2.92 -5.83 2.27
CA HIS A 85 2.37 -4.81 3.15
C HIS A 85 0.85 -4.93 3.32
N ARG A 86 0.11 -5.17 2.23
CA ARG A 86 -1.34 -5.42 2.18
C ARG A 86 -2.27 -4.26 2.58
N GLY A 87 -1.72 -3.14 3.00
CA GLY A 87 -2.50 -1.99 3.49
C GLY A 87 -2.11 -0.67 2.85
N ILE A 88 -1.60 -0.69 1.62
CA ILE A 88 -1.17 0.53 0.92
C ILE A 88 -2.41 1.30 0.45
N CYS A 89 -2.62 2.47 1.04
CA CYS A 89 -3.71 3.37 0.69
C CYS A 89 -3.34 4.81 1.10
N PRO A 90 -4.06 5.84 0.63
CA PRO A 90 -3.73 7.24 0.97
C PRO A 90 -3.77 7.57 2.47
N ALA A 91 -4.54 6.82 3.27
CA ALA A 91 -4.58 7.01 4.71
C ALA A 91 -3.30 6.53 5.41
N ASN A 92 -2.64 5.50 4.85
CA ASN A 92 -1.43 4.88 5.39
C ASN A 92 -0.14 5.44 4.75
N ILE A 93 -0.25 6.41 3.88
CA ILE A 93 0.90 7.15 3.33
C ILE A 93 0.91 8.54 3.95
N ARG A 94 2.05 8.97 4.44
CA ARG A 94 2.24 10.30 5.02
C ARG A 94 3.20 11.12 4.15
N ILE A 95 2.80 12.35 3.85
CA ILE A 95 3.65 13.31 3.13
C ILE A 95 4.39 14.15 4.17
N MET A 96 5.70 14.07 4.12
CA MET A 96 6.61 14.76 5.02
C MET A 96 6.80 16.23 4.58
N ASP A 97 7.35 17.07 5.44
CA ASP A 97 7.61 18.49 5.15
C ASP A 97 8.54 18.71 3.94
N ASN A 98 9.38 17.73 3.64
CA ASN A 98 10.24 17.73 2.45
C ASN A 98 9.52 17.26 1.16
N GLY A 99 8.22 17.02 1.21
CA GLY A 99 7.40 16.56 0.08
C GLY A 99 7.54 15.07 -0.27
N ARG A 100 8.34 14.29 0.47
CA ARG A 100 8.51 12.86 0.22
C ARG A 100 7.51 12.04 1.03
N ALA A 101 7.09 10.92 0.48
CA ALA A 101 6.14 10.03 1.13
C ALA A 101 6.81 9.02 2.07
N ARG A 102 6.06 8.60 3.08
CA ARG A 102 6.42 7.53 4.00
C ARG A 102 5.23 6.61 4.21
N LEU A 103 5.46 5.30 4.14
CA LEU A 103 4.43 4.28 4.31
C LEU A 103 4.37 3.85 5.77
N THR A 104 3.15 3.80 6.30
CA THR A 104 2.82 3.44 7.68
C THR A 104 1.74 2.37 7.69
N GLY A 105 1.38 1.87 8.86
CA GLY A 105 0.20 1.04 9.02
C GLY A 105 0.36 -0.35 8.43
N TYR A 106 1.42 -1.06 8.82
CA TYR A 106 1.59 -2.46 8.47
C TYR A 106 0.34 -3.24 8.81
N ALA A 107 -0.34 -3.74 7.76
CA ALA A 107 -1.54 -4.51 7.96
C ALA A 107 -1.22 -5.85 8.60
N THR A 108 -1.87 -6.16 9.69
CA THR A 108 -1.75 -7.43 10.40
C THR A 108 -2.47 -8.56 9.70
N VAL A 109 -2.75 -8.42 8.40
CA VAL A 109 -3.54 -9.39 7.60
C VAL A 109 -2.91 -10.77 7.59
N GLY A 110 -1.58 -10.84 7.54
CA GLY A 110 -0.86 -12.12 7.63
C GLY A 110 -1.05 -12.88 8.97
N LEU A 111 -1.57 -12.21 9.99
CA LEU A 111 -1.86 -12.80 11.30
C LEU A 111 -3.32 -13.26 11.44
N ARG A 112 -4.13 -13.04 10.42
CA ARG A 112 -5.52 -13.46 10.40
C ARG A 112 -5.60 -14.93 9.99
N THR A 113 -5.34 -15.81 10.93
CA THR A 113 -5.61 -17.23 10.73
C THR A 113 -7.11 -17.48 10.71
N ALA A 114 -7.55 -18.43 9.88
CA ALA A 114 -8.93 -18.91 9.90
C ALA A 114 -9.36 -19.23 11.34
N GLY A 115 -10.45 -18.61 11.81
CA GLY A 115 -10.96 -18.78 13.17
C GLY A 115 -10.41 -17.79 14.21
N SER A 116 -9.57 -16.83 13.86
CA SER A 116 -9.07 -15.80 14.80
C SER A 116 -10.13 -14.78 15.24
N GLY A 117 -11.25 -14.69 14.53
CA GLY A 117 -12.29 -13.67 14.74
C GLY A 117 -11.86 -12.25 14.33
N LEU A 118 -10.67 -12.09 13.78
CA LEU A 118 -10.21 -10.82 13.21
C LEU A 118 -10.73 -10.70 11.79
N HIS A 119 -11.34 -9.56 11.48
CA HIS A 119 -11.79 -9.24 10.13
C HIS A 119 -10.66 -8.59 9.33
N GLU A 120 -10.64 -8.85 8.04
CA GLU A 120 -9.73 -8.18 7.12
C GLU A 120 -10.03 -6.69 7.07
N GLN A 121 -8.98 -5.88 7.18
CA GLN A 121 -9.11 -4.46 6.94
C GLN A 121 -8.89 -4.20 5.45
N LEU A 122 -10.00 -4.11 4.71
CA LEU A 122 -9.97 -3.78 3.30
C LEU A 122 -10.10 -2.25 3.13
N TYR A 123 -9.35 -1.74 2.17
CA TYR A 123 -9.39 -0.33 1.78
C TYR A 123 -10.07 -0.21 0.43
N GLU A 124 -11.30 0.27 0.43
CA GLU A 124 -12.13 0.35 -0.77
C GLU A 124 -11.45 1.16 -1.88
N GLY A 125 -11.35 0.58 -3.07
CA GLY A 125 -10.63 1.12 -4.22
C GLY A 125 -9.12 0.87 -4.23
N TYR A 126 -8.53 0.46 -3.10
CA TYR A 126 -7.07 0.25 -2.97
C TYR A 126 -6.68 -1.20 -2.67
N SER A 127 -7.54 -1.98 -2.03
CA SER A 127 -7.30 -3.40 -1.82
C SER A 127 -7.43 -4.18 -3.12
N ALA A 128 -6.47 -5.06 -3.38
CA ALA A 128 -6.42 -5.90 -4.56
C ALA A 128 -7.52 -6.98 -4.56
N PRO A 129 -7.92 -7.52 -5.73
CA PRO A 129 -9.00 -8.50 -5.85
C PRO A 129 -8.84 -9.71 -4.94
N GLU A 130 -7.64 -10.27 -4.86
CA GLU A 130 -7.32 -11.44 -4.06
C GLU A 130 -7.53 -11.22 -2.56
N GLN A 131 -7.48 -9.98 -2.08
CA GLN A 131 -7.72 -9.66 -0.67
C GLN A 131 -9.19 -9.82 -0.26
N TYR A 132 -10.10 -9.92 -1.22
CA TYR A 132 -11.52 -10.18 -0.97
C TYR A 132 -11.86 -11.68 -0.88
N SER A 133 -10.89 -12.56 -1.09
CA SER A 133 -11.04 -14.01 -1.08
C SER A 133 -10.06 -14.65 -0.10
N THR A 134 -10.55 -15.57 0.73
CA THR A 134 -9.68 -16.36 1.63
C THR A 134 -9.02 -17.56 0.91
N ALA A 135 -9.39 -17.80 -0.34
CA ALA A 135 -8.88 -18.90 -1.16
C ALA A 135 -7.74 -18.48 -2.09
N GLU A 136 -7.52 -17.19 -2.27
CA GLU A 136 -6.49 -16.65 -3.14
C GLU A 136 -5.22 -16.27 -2.36
N PHE A 137 -4.07 -16.41 -3.02
CA PHE A 137 -2.80 -16.07 -2.43
C PHE A 137 -2.51 -14.58 -2.67
N GLU A 138 -1.95 -13.93 -1.67
CA GLU A 138 -1.46 -12.56 -1.74
C GLU A 138 0.05 -12.56 -1.94
N GLY A 139 0.55 -11.60 -2.71
CA GLY A 139 1.96 -11.53 -3.07
C GLY A 139 2.40 -10.10 -3.37
N ARG A 140 3.55 -9.96 -4.03
CA ARG A 140 4.07 -8.65 -4.48
C ARG A 140 3.03 -7.87 -5.29
N TYR A 141 2.31 -8.57 -6.18
CA TYR A 141 1.26 -8.00 -7.03
C TYR A 141 0.12 -7.35 -6.24
N THR A 142 -0.15 -7.79 -5.02
CA THR A 142 -1.14 -7.18 -4.12
C THR A 142 -0.76 -5.75 -3.76
N ASP A 143 0.50 -5.53 -3.40
CA ASP A 143 1.01 -4.19 -3.11
C ASP A 143 1.19 -3.36 -4.38
N GLU A 144 1.60 -3.96 -5.48
CA GLU A 144 1.70 -3.30 -6.80
C GLU A 144 0.34 -2.76 -7.26
N TYR A 145 -0.73 -3.55 -7.10
CA TYR A 145 -2.10 -3.08 -7.33
C TYR A 145 -2.42 -1.85 -6.49
N SER A 146 -2.16 -1.92 -5.19
CA SER A 146 -2.46 -0.85 -4.24
C SER A 146 -1.64 0.42 -4.54
N LEU A 147 -0.36 0.28 -4.91
CA LEU A 147 0.49 1.40 -5.34
C LEU A 147 -0.03 2.05 -6.63
N ALA A 148 -0.46 1.26 -7.62
CA ALA A 148 -1.06 1.77 -8.84
C ALA A 148 -2.38 2.52 -8.56
N ALA A 149 -3.20 2.01 -7.64
CA ALA A 149 -4.42 2.66 -7.18
C ALA A 149 -4.16 4.00 -6.49
N VAL A 150 -3.14 4.08 -5.62
CA VAL A 150 -2.70 5.33 -4.98
C VAL A 150 -2.19 6.32 -6.03
N PHE A 151 -1.36 5.86 -6.96
CA PHE A 151 -0.85 6.69 -8.04
C PHE A 151 -1.98 7.26 -8.91
N TYR A 152 -2.96 6.41 -9.27
CA TYR A 152 -4.16 6.84 -9.98
C TYR A 152 -4.89 7.95 -9.22
N ARG A 153 -5.11 7.78 -7.90
CA ARG A 153 -5.72 8.80 -7.04
C ARG A 153 -4.95 10.12 -7.08
N MET A 154 -3.63 10.07 -7.04
CA MET A 154 -2.78 11.28 -7.05
C MET A 154 -2.88 12.05 -8.36
N VAL A 155 -2.95 11.38 -9.50
CA VAL A 155 -2.96 12.03 -10.82
C VAL A 155 -4.36 12.34 -11.35
N CYS A 156 -5.37 11.56 -10.95
CA CYS A 156 -6.75 11.71 -11.43
C CYS A 156 -7.66 12.44 -10.44
N GLY A 157 -7.29 12.52 -9.16
CA GLY A 157 -8.13 13.08 -8.12
C GLY A 157 -9.32 12.23 -7.70
N LEU A 158 -9.51 11.06 -8.32
CA LEU A 158 -10.61 10.13 -8.06
C LEU A 158 -10.07 8.86 -7.40
N SER A 159 -10.81 8.31 -6.43
CA SER A 159 -10.53 6.95 -5.96
C SER A 159 -10.86 5.94 -7.07
N PRO A 160 -10.04 4.91 -7.28
CA PRO A 160 -10.41 3.84 -8.20
C PRO A 160 -11.70 3.15 -7.79
N VAL A 161 -12.39 2.58 -8.76
CA VAL A 161 -13.55 1.71 -8.49
C VAL A 161 -13.07 0.48 -7.71
N PRO A 162 -13.79 0.05 -6.66
CA PRO A 162 -13.40 -1.12 -5.87
C PRO A 162 -13.18 -2.38 -6.70
N ALA A 163 -12.14 -3.14 -6.39
CA ALA A 163 -11.74 -4.32 -7.14
C ALA A 163 -12.88 -5.33 -7.32
N ALA A 164 -13.68 -5.57 -6.28
CA ALA A 164 -14.83 -6.47 -6.35
C ALA A 164 -15.88 -6.05 -7.39
N GLN A 165 -16.06 -4.74 -7.60
CA GLN A 165 -16.97 -4.24 -8.65
C GLN A 165 -16.35 -4.37 -10.04
N ARG A 166 -15.02 -4.14 -10.16
CA ARG A 166 -14.29 -4.24 -11.42
C ARG A 166 -14.25 -5.65 -11.97
N LEU A 167 -14.26 -6.68 -11.10
CA LEU A 167 -14.35 -8.09 -11.51
C LEU A 167 -15.68 -8.41 -12.21
N VAL A 168 -16.76 -7.69 -11.88
CA VAL A 168 -18.07 -7.86 -12.53
C VAL A 168 -18.15 -7.04 -13.80
N SER A 169 -17.72 -5.79 -13.74
CA SER A 169 -17.69 -4.85 -14.88
C SER A 169 -16.67 -3.76 -14.61
N ASP A 170 -15.59 -3.74 -15.39
CA ASP A 170 -14.56 -2.72 -15.22
C ASP A 170 -15.05 -1.37 -15.73
N SER A 171 -15.60 -0.59 -14.82
CA SER A 171 -16.06 0.78 -15.06
C SER A 171 -15.04 1.84 -14.63
N ASN A 172 -13.82 1.43 -14.24
CA ASN A 172 -12.79 2.38 -13.83
C ASN A 172 -12.33 3.23 -15.02
N PRO A 173 -12.48 4.57 -14.99
CA PRO A 173 -12.07 5.40 -16.11
C PRO A 173 -10.54 5.32 -16.30
N LYS A 174 -10.08 5.25 -17.55
CA LYS A 174 -8.64 5.36 -17.84
C LYS A 174 -8.11 6.71 -17.37
N ALA A 175 -6.90 6.73 -16.80
CA ALA A 175 -6.32 7.95 -16.25
C ALA A 175 -6.31 9.11 -17.27
N ARG A 176 -6.01 8.84 -18.54
CA ARG A 176 -6.01 9.85 -19.59
C ARG A 176 -7.42 10.36 -19.97
N THR A 177 -8.45 9.59 -19.71
CA THR A 177 -9.85 10.05 -19.91
C THR A 177 -10.23 11.07 -18.85
N VAL A 178 -9.76 10.88 -17.62
CA VAL A 178 -10.01 11.80 -16.49
C VAL A 178 -9.09 13.01 -16.57
N THR A 179 -7.81 12.78 -16.84
CA THR A 179 -6.77 13.79 -16.88
C THR A 179 -6.00 13.68 -18.20
N PRO A 180 -6.41 14.43 -19.25
CA PRO A 180 -5.84 14.32 -20.58
C PRO A 180 -4.33 14.58 -20.69
N SER A 181 -3.75 15.29 -19.72
CA SER A 181 -2.30 15.54 -19.64
C SER A 181 -1.48 14.33 -19.20
N VAL A 182 -2.12 13.25 -18.71
CA VAL A 182 -1.43 12.01 -18.37
C VAL A 182 -0.92 11.33 -19.63
N PRO A 183 0.38 11.01 -19.71
CA PRO A 183 0.93 10.30 -20.86
C PRO A 183 0.22 8.96 -21.15
N ALA A 184 0.13 8.58 -22.41
CA ALA A 184 -0.58 7.35 -22.80
C ALA A 184 -0.01 6.12 -22.09
N TYR A 185 1.32 5.99 -22.05
CA TYR A 185 1.98 4.85 -21.40
C TYR A 185 1.66 4.76 -19.90
N VAL A 186 1.60 5.90 -19.17
CA VAL A 186 1.21 5.93 -17.76
C VAL A 186 -0.24 5.47 -17.61
N SER A 187 -1.13 5.98 -18.45
CA SER A 187 -2.55 5.61 -18.42
C SER A 187 -2.77 4.12 -18.69
N GLU A 188 -2.04 3.54 -19.63
CA GLU A 188 -2.11 2.11 -19.93
C GLU A 188 -1.54 1.27 -18.79
N THR A 189 -0.39 1.66 -18.20
CA THR A 189 0.20 0.98 -17.03
C THR A 189 -0.77 0.97 -15.85
N LEU A 190 -1.39 2.11 -15.53
CA LEU A 190 -2.36 2.22 -14.44
C LEU A 190 -3.67 1.46 -14.73
N TYR A 191 -4.01 1.24 -15.99
CA TYR A 191 -5.18 0.46 -16.37
C TYR A 191 -4.92 -1.04 -16.28
N LEU A 192 -3.72 -1.50 -16.69
CA LEU A 192 -3.32 -2.92 -16.68
C LEU A 192 -2.91 -3.41 -15.28
N GLY A 193 -2.42 -2.52 -14.41
CA GLY A 193 -2.00 -2.89 -13.06
C GLY A 193 -3.06 -3.65 -12.25
N PRO A 194 -4.35 -3.39 -12.43
CA PRO A 194 -5.42 -4.10 -11.76
C PRO A 194 -5.95 -5.35 -12.48
N VAL A 195 -5.51 -5.65 -13.69
CA VAL A 195 -6.18 -6.65 -14.57
C VAL A 195 -5.31 -7.84 -14.96
N SER A 196 -3.99 -7.73 -14.83
CA SER A 196 -3.10 -8.80 -15.32
C SER A 196 -2.01 -9.14 -14.32
N TYR A 197 -1.96 -10.38 -13.89
CA TYR A 197 -0.88 -11.03 -13.13
C TYR A 197 0.48 -11.08 -13.88
N THR A 198 0.77 -10.16 -14.76
CA THR A 198 2.01 -10.15 -15.53
C THR A 198 2.80 -8.87 -15.24
N HIS A 199 3.87 -9.05 -14.44
CA HIS A 199 5.07 -8.23 -14.31
C HIS A 199 4.99 -6.77 -14.80
N LEU A 200 4.62 -5.85 -13.89
CA LEU A 200 4.89 -4.43 -14.05
C LEU A 200 6.37 -4.17 -13.72
N THR A 201 7.24 -4.34 -14.69
CA THR A 201 8.55 -3.67 -14.63
C THR A 201 8.32 -2.21 -15.02
N LEU A 202 8.44 -1.30 -14.05
CA LEU A 202 8.56 0.12 -14.36
C LEU A 202 9.78 0.29 -15.28
N PRO A 203 9.68 1.03 -16.40
CA PRO A 203 10.84 1.26 -17.25
C PRO A 203 11.87 2.04 -16.44
N THR A 204 13.00 1.39 -16.15
CA THR A 204 14.23 2.03 -15.68
C THR A 204 14.81 2.77 -16.88
N THR A 205 14.73 4.06 -16.90
CA THR A 205 15.54 4.96 -17.72
C THR A 205 16.51 5.70 -16.85
#